data_c52f69a827f2211342aeb00f2120f405
#
_entry.id   c52f69a827f2211342aeb00f2120f405
#
_cell.length_a   1.000
_cell.length_b   1.000
_cell.length_c   1.000
_cell.angle_alpha   90.00
_cell.angle_beta   90.00
_cell.angle_gamma   90.00
#
_symmetry.space_group_name_H-M   'P 1'
#
loop_
_entity.id
_entity.type
_entity.pdbx_description
1 polymer ?
#
loop_
_entity_poly.entity_id
_entity_poly.type
_entity_poly.pdbx_seq_one_letter_code
_entity_poly.pdbx_strand_id
1 'polypeptide(L)'
;MSYVVTHEIRKWENRERRAFHVGNRIMGTKERPRLSVYRSHKHFHSQLIDDTEGRTLAAASTVSKELKDLIKNGGDKKAAALVGQKLAEVAKAKGITKVIFDRNFYRFHGRVRAFAEAAAKGGLEFLLNPKKKDKPPKIRKEKVAKKEKPAKAARPEGPRPPKPEFKKKE
;
A
#
# COMPACT_ATOMS: atom_id res chain seq x y z
N MET A 1 -31.37 -8.68 4.09
CA MET A 1 -30.08 -9.38 3.83
C MET A 1 -29.17 -8.77 2.77
N SER A 2 -29.54 -7.68 2.05
CA SER A 2 -28.77 -7.22 0.88
C SER A 2 -27.57 -6.31 1.14
N TYR A 3 -27.56 -5.49 2.20
CA TYR A 3 -26.53 -4.47 2.40
C TYR A 3 -25.16 -5.03 2.83
N VAL A 4 -25.14 -6.04 3.70
CA VAL A 4 -23.90 -6.65 4.21
C VAL A 4 -23.20 -7.43 3.09
N VAL A 5 -23.98 -8.19 2.30
CA VAL A 5 -23.45 -8.99 1.18
C VAL A 5 -22.80 -8.08 0.13
N THR A 6 -23.43 -6.96 -0.22
CA THR A 6 -22.87 -6.00 -1.20
C THR A 6 -21.58 -5.34 -0.72
N HIS A 7 -21.42 -5.07 0.58
CA HIS A 7 -20.20 -4.50 1.14
C HIS A 7 -19.02 -5.47 1.09
N GLU A 8 -19.22 -6.74 1.45
CA GLU A 8 -18.16 -7.76 1.41
C GLU A 8 -17.76 -8.10 -0.04
N ILE A 9 -18.71 -8.21 -0.98
CA ILE A 9 -18.42 -8.40 -2.41
C ILE A 9 -17.57 -7.24 -2.94
N ARG A 10 -17.95 -5.99 -2.69
CA ARG A 10 -17.20 -4.81 -3.11
C ARG A 10 -15.79 -4.75 -2.51
N LYS A 11 -15.64 -5.20 -1.28
CA LYS A 11 -14.34 -5.30 -0.61
C LYS A 11 -13.44 -6.35 -1.25
N TRP A 12 -14.00 -7.48 -1.65
CA TRP A 12 -13.31 -8.55 -2.35
C TRP A 12 -12.90 -8.11 -3.76
N GLU A 13 -13.79 -7.56 -4.57
CA GLU A 13 -13.51 -7.00 -5.90
C GLU A 13 -12.39 -5.94 -5.86
N ASN A 14 -12.40 -5.07 -4.86
CA ASN A 14 -11.35 -4.08 -4.66
C ASN A 14 -9.98 -4.69 -4.31
N ARG A 15 -9.95 -5.89 -3.69
CA ARG A 15 -8.70 -6.62 -3.44
C ARG A 15 -8.18 -7.23 -4.73
N GLU A 16 -9.03 -7.90 -5.50
CA GLU A 16 -8.68 -8.49 -6.78
C GLU A 16 -8.16 -7.44 -7.77
N ARG A 17 -8.88 -6.34 -7.92
CA ARG A 17 -8.44 -5.25 -8.78
C ARG A 17 -7.04 -4.75 -8.41
N ARG A 18 -6.74 -4.62 -7.12
CA ARG A 18 -5.40 -4.22 -6.66
C ARG A 18 -4.35 -5.29 -6.92
N ALA A 19 -4.66 -6.55 -6.69
CA ALA A 19 -3.77 -7.67 -6.97
C ALA A 19 -3.43 -7.73 -8.47
N PHE A 20 -4.43 -7.63 -9.32
CA PHE A 20 -4.28 -7.62 -10.77
C PHE A 20 -3.40 -6.46 -11.26
N HIS A 21 -3.63 -5.24 -10.77
CA HIS A 21 -2.80 -4.08 -11.14
C HIS A 21 -1.35 -4.19 -10.73
N VAL A 22 -1.06 -4.89 -9.65
CA VAL A 22 0.31 -5.11 -9.18
C VAL A 22 0.92 -6.31 -9.90
N GLY A 23 0.23 -7.44 -9.94
CA GLY A 23 0.72 -8.70 -10.50
C GLY A 23 1.09 -8.62 -11.97
N ASN A 24 0.26 -8.00 -12.80
CA ASN A 24 0.51 -7.88 -14.25
C ASN A 24 1.75 -7.05 -14.64
N ARG A 25 2.35 -6.33 -13.70
CA ARG A 25 3.53 -5.49 -13.93
C ARG A 25 4.80 -6.06 -13.34
N ILE A 26 4.69 -7.18 -12.65
CA ILE A 26 5.78 -7.75 -11.87
C ILE A 26 5.98 -9.19 -12.29
N MET A 27 7.14 -9.46 -12.89
CA MET A 27 7.59 -10.80 -13.24
C MET A 27 8.97 -11.02 -12.60
N GLY A 28 9.10 -12.03 -11.76
CA GLY A 28 10.36 -12.40 -11.13
C GLY A 28 11.20 -13.27 -12.06
N THR A 29 12.48 -13.00 -12.12
CA THR A 29 13.47 -13.82 -12.83
C THR A 29 14.50 -14.35 -11.83
N LYS A 30 15.34 -15.31 -12.25
CA LYS A 30 16.41 -15.84 -11.41
C LYS A 30 17.37 -14.76 -10.89
N GLU A 31 17.70 -13.77 -11.72
CA GLU A 31 18.56 -12.63 -11.34
C GLU A 31 17.87 -11.62 -10.45
N ARG A 32 16.57 -11.48 -10.64
CA ARG A 32 15.73 -10.51 -9.92
C ARG A 32 14.39 -11.12 -9.53
N PRO A 33 14.36 -11.98 -8.51
CA PRO A 33 13.15 -12.70 -8.12
C PRO A 33 12.09 -11.77 -7.52
N ARG A 34 10.84 -12.21 -7.63
CA ARG A 34 9.70 -11.53 -7.06
C ARG A 34 9.59 -11.83 -5.56
N LEU A 35 9.68 -10.78 -4.74
CA LEU A 35 9.47 -10.84 -3.31
C LEU A 35 7.99 -10.69 -3.00
N SER A 36 7.30 -11.80 -2.88
CA SER A 36 5.87 -11.84 -2.55
C SER A 36 5.66 -11.86 -1.03
N VAL A 37 4.61 -11.17 -0.56
CA VAL A 37 4.23 -11.14 0.85
C VAL A 37 2.78 -11.57 1.05
N TYR A 38 2.56 -12.36 2.09
CA TYR A 38 1.24 -12.75 2.55
C TYR A 38 1.07 -12.40 4.03
N ARG A 39 -0.04 -11.78 4.36
CA ARG A 39 -0.37 -11.31 5.71
C ARG A 39 -1.70 -11.87 6.17
N SER A 40 -1.68 -12.72 7.17
CA SER A 40 -2.88 -13.12 7.90
C SER A 40 -3.12 -12.22 9.13
N HIS A 41 -4.13 -12.53 9.93
CA HIS A 41 -4.35 -11.84 11.21
C HIS A 41 -3.20 -12.11 12.19
N LYS A 42 -2.75 -13.37 12.31
CA LYS A 42 -1.78 -13.84 13.31
C LYS A 42 -0.36 -14.00 12.79
N HIS A 43 -0.17 -14.13 11.46
CA HIS A 43 1.13 -14.49 10.88
C HIS A 43 1.49 -13.63 9.66
N PHE A 44 2.78 -13.59 9.37
CA PHE A 44 3.34 -12.94 8.20
C PHE A 44 4.28 -13.92 7.47
N HIS A 45 4.12 -14.02 6.16
CA HIS A 45 4.90 -14.90 5.28
C HIS A 45 5.50 -14.10 4.15
N SER A 46 6.68 -14.50 3.72
CA SER A 46 7.38 -13.89 2.58
C SER A 46 8.12 -14.95 1.78
N GLN A 47 8.15 -14.79 0.46
CA GLN A 47 8.77 -15.72 -0.47
C GLN A 47 9.48 -14.96 -1.58
N LEU A 48 10.64 -15.45 -1.99
CA LEU A 48 11.34 -15.05 -3.21
C LEU A 48 11.01 -16.08 -4.29
N ILE A 49 10.33 -15.65 -5.34
CA ILE A 49 9.79 -16.49 -6.39
C ILE A 49 10.45 -16.14 -7.71
N ASP A 50 10.93 -17.15 -8.39
CA ASP A 50 11.29 -17.11 -9.80
C ASP A 50 10.06 -17.54 -10.60
N ASP A 51 9.46 -16.61 -11.31
CA ASP A 51 8.26 -16.87 -12.12
C ASP A 51 8.61 -17.57 -13.43
N THR A 52 9.87 -17.50 -13.88
CA THR A 52 10.34 -18.15 -15.11
C THR A 52 10.39 -19.67 -14.95
N GLU A 53 10.93 -20.14 -13.82
CA GLU A 53 11.02 -21.55 -13.48
C GLU A 53 9.83 -22.02 -12.58
N GLY A 54 8.95 -21.10 -12.15
CA GLY A 54 7.83 -21.39 -11.25
C GLY A 54 8.27 -21.88 -9.86
N ARG A 55 9.46 -21.46 -9.40
CA ARG A 55 10.12 -21.99 -8.22
C ARG A 55 10.33 -20.96 -7.13
N THR A 56 10.14 -21.35 -5.85
CA THR A 56 10.48 -20.52 -4.70
C THR A 56 11.97 -20.69 -4.35
N LEU A 57 12.74 -19.61 -4.43
CA LEU A 57 14.16 -19.59 -4.15
C LEU A 57 14.45 -19.49 -2.65
N ALA A 58 13.71 -18.67 -1.92
CA ALA A 58 13.85 -18.51 -0.48
C ALA A 58 12.48 -18.16 0.15
N ALA A 59 12.29 -18.53 1.40
CA ALA A 59 11.10 -18.22 2.16
C ALA A 59 11.43 -17.91 3.62
N ALA A 60 10.66 -17.01 4.23
CA ALA A 60 10.71 -16.75 5.66
C ALA A 60 9.29 -16.46 6.19
N SER A 61 9.01 -16.91 7.41
CA SER A 61 7.70 -16.79 8.03
C SER A 61 7.82 -16.64 9.53
N THR A 62 6.84 -15.97 10.15
CA THR A 62 6.70 -15.94 11.62
C THR A 62 6.47 -17.31 12.25
N VAL A 63 6.12 -18.32 11.44
CA VAL A 63 5.90 -19.73 11.90
C VAL A 63 7.17 -20.57 11.74
N SER A 64 8.21 -20.08 11.06
CA SER A 64 9.48 -20.79 10.89
C SER A 64 10.08 -21.15 12.26
N LYS A 65 10.64 -22.34 12.38
CA LYS A 65 11.24 -22.83 13.65
C LYS A 65 12.20 -21.82 14.29
N GLU A 66 13.03 -21.17 13.48
CA GLU A 66 14.02 -20.20 13.91
C GLU A 66 13.43 -18.90 14.49
N LEU A 67 12.24 -18.51 14.06
CA LEU A 67 11.60 -17.26 14.48
C LEU A 67 10.49 -17.47 15.51
N LYS A 68 9.94 -18.68 15.60
CA LYS A 68 8.82 -19.00 16.47
C LYS A 68 9.13 -18.70 17.93
N ASP A 69 10.34 -19.03 18.39
CA ASP A 69 10.75 -18.85 19.78
C ASP A 69 11.03 -17.37 20.12
N LEU A 70 11.39 -16.57 19.12
CA LEU A 70 11.68 -15.14 19.26
C LEU A 70 10.42 -14.27 19.17
N ILE A 71 9.33 -14.80 18.61
CA ILE A 71 8.13 -14.05 18.28
C ILE A 71 6.97 -14.47 19.18
N LYS A 72 6.62 -13.65 20.17
CA LYS A 72 5.41 -13.87 21.01
C LYS A 72 4.12 -13.70 20.21
N ASN A 73 4.07 -12.71 19.31
CA ASN A 73 2.90 -12.40 18.48
C ASN A 73 3.32 -12.15 17.02
N GLY A 74 3.03 -13.10 16.14
CA GLY A 74 3.35 -13.02 14.71
C GLY A 74 2.55 -11.95 13.93
N GLY A 75 1.52 -11.37 14.57
CA GLY A 75 0.70 -10.29 14.01
C GLY A 75 1.31 -8.89 14.16
N ASP A 76 2.44 -8.72 14.82
CA ASP A 76 3.04 -7.43 15.12
C ASP A 76 3.94 -6.88 14.02
N LYS A 77 4.17 -5.56 14.06
CA LYS A 77 5.13 -4.89 13.16
C LYS A 77 6.58 -5.37 13.43
N LYS A 78 6.92 -5.62 14.71
CA LYS A 78 8.22 -6.13 15.11
C LYS A 78 8.48 -7.52 14.53
N ALA A 79 7.49 -8.41 14.61
CA ALA A 79 7.56 -9.75 14.01
C ALA A 79 7.77 -9.69 12.49
N ALA A 80 7.05 -8.80 11.80
CA ALA A 80 7.23 -8.61 10.36
C ALA A 80 8.63 -8.08 10.02
N ALA A 81 9.22 -7.21 10.84
CA ALA A 81 10.58 -6.75 10.65
C ALA A 81 11.62 -7.88 10.82
N LEU A 82 11.46 -8.74 11.83
CA LEU A 82 12.32 -9.92 12.02
C LEU A 82 12.26 -10.88 10.82
N VAL A 83 11.06 -11.13 10.27
CA VAL A 83 10.91 -11.91 9.03
C VAL A 83 11.66 -11.26 7.87
N GLY A 84 11.62 -9.92 7.76
CA GLY A 84 12.34 -9.17 6.73
C GLY A 84 13.86 -9.32 6.83
N GLN A 85 14.40 -9.22 8.04
CA GLN A 85 15.84 -9.44 8.31
C GLN A 85 16.25 -10.87 7.95
N LYS A 86 15.48 -11.86 8.44
CA LYS A 86 15.77 -13.27 8.18
C LYS A 86 15.72 -13.62 6.70
N LEU A 87 14.70 -13.10 5.97
CA LEU A 87 14.65 -13.31 4.52
C LEU A 87 15.86 -12.73 3.80
N ALA A 88 16.31 -11.53 4.22
CA ALA A 88 17.49 -10.90 3.64
C ALA A 88 18.78 -11.72 3.90
N GLU A 89 18.93 -12.31 5.07
CA GLU A 89 20.05 -13.23 5.39
C GLU A 89 20.05 -14.45 4.47
N VAL A 90 18.88 -15.12 4.36
CA VAL A 90 18.73 -16.31 3.50
C VAL A 90 18.94 -15.96 2.03
N ALA A 91 18.46 -14.81 1.57
CA ALA A 91 18.66 -14.33 0.20
C ALA A 91 20.14 -14.05 -0.10
N LYS A 92 20.84 -13.39 0.81
CA LYS A 92 22.28 -13.13 0.69
C LYS A 92 23.10 -14.42 0.64
N ALA A 93 22.78 -15.40 1.48
CA ALA A 93 23.43 -16.71 1.46
C ALA A 93 23.28 -17.41 0.09
N LYS A 94 22.24 -17.07 -0.68
CA LYS A 94 22.00 -17.56 -2.05
C LYS A 94 22.49 -16.60 -3.14
N GLY A 95 23.19 -15.52 -2.78
CA GLY A 95 23.70 -14.53 -3.72
C GLY A 95 22.65 -13.60 -4.33
N ILE A 96 21.43 -13.58 -3.77
CA ILE A 96 20.33 -12.74 -4.25
C ILE A 96 20.38 -11.40 -3.54
N THR A 97 20.66 -10.33 -4.28
CA THR A 97 20.68 -8.95 -3.78
C THR A 97 19.56 -8.11 -4.34
N LYS A 98 19.24 -8.27 -5.62
CA LYS A 98 18.21 -7.48 -6.32
C LYS A 98 16.89 -8.23 -6.37
N VAL A 99 15.81 -7.59 -5.93
CA VAL A 99 14.47 -8.21 -5.92
C VAL A 99 13.41 -7.23 -6.41
N ILE A 100 12.26 -7.75 -6.85
CA ILE A 100 11.08 -6.95 -7.20
C ILE A 100 10.06 -7.13 -6.08
N PHE A 101 9.74 -6.06 -5.38
CA PHE A 101 8.80 -6.12 -4.26
C PHE A 101 7.35 -6.19 -4.72
N ASP A 102 6.70 -7.32 -4.49
CA ASP A 102 5.28 -7.52 -4.71
C ASP A 102 4.51 -7.43 -3.38
N ARG A 103 3.83 -6.32 -3.19
CA ARG A 103 2.97 -6.11 -2.02
C ARG A 103 1.58 -6.75 -2.14
N ASN A 104 1.27 -7.38 -3.27
CA ASN A 104 -0.04 -7.92 -3.57
C ASN A 104 -1.14 -6.83 -3.38
N PHE A 105 -2.33 -7.18 -2.92
CA PHE A 105 -3.42 -6.24 -2.64
C PHE A 105 -3.23 -5.39 -1.37
N TYR A 106 -2.19 -5.66 -0.56
CA TYR A 106 -1.96 -4.92 0.68
C TYR A 106 -1.50 -3.49 0.42
N ARG A 107 -1.90 -2.56 1.28
CA ARG A 107 -1.35 -1.20 1.27
C ARG A 107 0.08 -1.21 1.82
N PHE A 108 0.95 -0.37 1.28
CA PHE A 108 2.32 -0.19 1.79
C PHE A 108 2.29 0.58 3.12
N HIS A 109 1.84 -0.10 4.17
CA HIS A 109 1.63 0.45 5.50
C HIS A 109 1.78 -0.63 6.58
N GLY A 110 2.04 -0.22 7.82
CA GLY A 110 2.05 -1.12 8.97
C GLY A 110 3.08 -2.25 8.84
N ARG A 111 2.64 -3.51 8.96
CA ARG A 111 3.49 -4.72 8.90
C ARG A 111 4.25 -4.85 7.57
N VAL A 112 3.57 -4.59 6.45
CA VAL A 112 4.19 -4.68 5.11
C VAL A 112 5.32 -3.66 4.95
N ARG A 113 5.13 -2.45 5.45
CA ARG A 113 6.17 -1.42 5.46
C ARG A 113 7.34 -1.78 6.37
N ALA A 114 7.06 -2.23 7.60
CA ALA A 114 8.10 -2.63 8.56
C ALA A 114 8.96 -3.79 8.02
N PHE A 115 8.32 -4.79 7.39
CA PHE A 115 8.99 -5.88 6.68
C PHE A 115 9.91 -5.36 5.58
N ALA A 116 9.38 -4.51 4.68
CA ALA A 116 10.13 -3.98 3.55
C ALA A 116 11.34 -3.13 3.99
N GLU A 117 11.15 -2.25 4.99
CA GLU A 117 12.25 -1.46 5.56
C GLU A 117 13.33 -2.34 6.20
N ALA A 118 12.94 -3.42 6.88
CA ALA A 118 13.88 -4.35 7.50
C ALA A 118 14.63 -5.19 6.44
N ALA A 119 13.96 -5.66 5.41
CA ALA A 119 14.56 -6.38 4.30
C ALA A 119 15.56 -5.52 3.52
N ALA A 120 15.24 -4.24 3.28
CA ALA A 120 16.16 -3.29 2.66
C ALA A 120 17.39 -3.01 3.55
N LYS A 121 17.20 -2.83 4.87
CA LYS A 121 18.32 -2.72 5.82
C LYS A 121 19.17 -3.98 5.85
N GLY A 122 18.56 -5.15 5.67
CA GLY A 122 19.23 -6.44 5.52
C GLY A 122 20.06 -6.55 4.25
N GLY A 123 19.95 -5.62 3.28
CA GLY A 123 20.75 -5.53 2.07
C GLY A 123 20.06 -6.05 0.81
N LEU A 124 18.73 -6.19 0.81
CA LEU A 124 17.96 -6.43 -0.40
C LEU A 124 17.68 -5.11 -1.12
N GLU A 125 18.06 -5.03 -2.39
CA GLU A 125 17.82 -3.87 -3.23
C GLU A 125 16.47 -3.99 -3.94
N PHE A 126 15.54 -3.10 -3.62
CA PHE A 126 14.27 -2.94 -4.33
C PHE A 126 13.74 -1.51 -4.16
N LEU A 127 12.93 -1.07 -5.10
CA LEU A 127 12.30 0.23 -5.02
C LEU A 127 11.22 0.21 -3.91
N LEU A 128 11.62 0.64 -2.73
CA LEU A 128 10.66 1.12 -1.76
C LEU A 128 10.03 2.37 -2.38
N ASN A 129 8.75 2.31 -2.62
CA ASN A 129 7.90 3.39 -3.15
C ASN A 129 8.63 4.73 -3.20
N PRO A 130 8.96 5.30 -4.37
CA PRO A 130 9.84 6.46 -4.43
C PRO A 130 9.32 7.45 -3.41
N LYS A 131 10.13 7.80 -2.41
CA LYS A 131 9.83 8.91 -1.51
C LYS A 131 9.28 9.98 -2.43
N LYS A 132 8.10 10.52 -2.15
CA LYS A 132 7.62 11.71 -2.86
C LYS A 132 8.83 12.60 -2.91
N LYS A 133 9.45 12.73 -4.10
CA LYS A 133 10.61 13.59 -4.32
C LYS A 133 10.26 14.84 -3.58
N ASP A 134 11.09 15.25 -2.64
CA ASP A 134 10.83 16.36 -1.76
C ASP A 134 10.13 17.43 -2.59
N LYS A 135 8.82 17.58 -2.34
CA LYS A 135 8.10 18.64 -3.03
C LYS A 135 8.85 19.89 -2.65
N PRO A 136 9.36 20.67 -3.59
CA PRO A 136 10.04 21.91 -3.24
C PRO A 136 9.17 22.59 -2.18
N PRO A 137 9.74 23.15 -1.12
CA PRO A 137 8.97 23.73 -0.04
C PRO A 137 7.93 24.61 -0.71
N LYS A 138 6.64 24.37 -0.42
CA LYS A 138 5.58 25.23 -0.94
C LYS A 138 5.98 26.62 -0.51
N ILE A 139 6.50 27.42 -1.43
CA ILE A 139 6.76 28.84 -1.20
C ILE A 139 5.40 29.34 -0.75
N ARG A 140 5.30 29.59 0.55
CA ARG A 140 4.11 30.17 1.17
C ARG A 140 3.99 31.50 0.47
N LYS A 141 3.13 31.59 -0.55
CA LYS A 141 2.83 32.86 -1.18
C LYS A 141 2.47 33.75 -0.02
N GLU A 142 3.37 34.66 0.32
CA GLU A 142 3.10 35.72 1.29
C GLU A 142 1.74 36.25 0.90
N LYS A 143 0.85 36.34 1.89
CA LYS A 143 -0.45 36.94 1.69
C LYS A 143 -0.19 38.36 1.23
N VAL A 144 -0.13 38.54 -0.09
CA VAL A 144 -0.20 39.87 -0.66
C VAL A 144 -1.44 40.49 -0.04
N ALA A 145 -1.22 41.58 0.69
CA ALA A 145 -2.25 42.31 1.39
C ALA A 145 -3.47 42.42 0.48
N LYS A 146 -4.59 41.94 1.00
CA LYS A 146 -5.89 41.97 0.33
C LYS A 146 -6.18 43.41 -0.01
N LYS A 147 -5.89 43.83 -1.25
CA LYS A 147 -6.36 45.11 -1.76
C LYS A 147 -7.86 45.09 -1.55
N GLU A 148 -8.36 46.09 -0.84
CA GLU A 148 -9.75 46.30 -0.54
C GLU A 148 -10.56 46.15 -1.83
N LYS A 149 -11.52 45.23 -1.77
CA LYS A 149 -12.49 45.10 -2.88
C LYS A 149 -13.31 46.40 -2.92
N PRO A 150 -13.41 47.05 -4.08
CA PRO A 150 -14.33 48.20 -4.18
C PRO A 150 -15.74 47.74 -3.75
N ALA A 151 -16.41 48.60 -2.97
CA ALA A 151 -17.76 48.37 -2.46
C ALA A 151 -18.68 47.95 -3.60
N LYS A 152 -19.32 46.77 -3.42
CA LYS A 152 -20.34 46.32 -4.36
C LYS A 152 -21.46 47.37 -4.40
N ALA A 153 -21.59 48.01 -5.55
CA ALA A 153 -22.79 48.83 -5.85
C ALA A 153 -24.05 48.02 -5.57
N ALA A 154 -24.94 48.59 -4.82
CA ALA A 154 -26.23 48.01 -4.47
C ALA A 154 -26.98 47.58 -5.73
N ARG A 155 -27.32 46.29 -5.78
CA ARG A 155 -28.11 45.72 -6.87
C ARG A 155 -29.56 46.17 -6.63
N PRO A 156 -30.26 46.74 -7.61
CA PRO A 156 -31.66 47.15 -7.41
C PRO A 156 -32.53 45.90 -7.15
N GLU A 157 -33.32 45.98 -6.09
CA GLU A 157 -34.32 44.95 -5.75
C GLU A 157 -35.45 44.98 -6.78
N GLY A 158 -35.36 44.08 -7.76
CA GLY A 158 -36.51 43.76 -8.62
C GLY A 158 -37.37 42.67 -7.94
N PRO A 159 -38.70 42.68 -8.17
CA PRO A 159 -39.62 41.73 -7.52
C PRO A 159 -39.27 40.28 -7.92
N ARG A 160 -39.19 39.41 -6.94
CA ARG A 160 -38.91 37.98 -7.14
C ARG A 160 -40.01 37.31 -7.92
N PRO A 161 -39.72 36.48 -8.94
CA PRO A 161 -40.77 35.71 -9.60
C PRO A 161 -41.38 34.68 -8.63
N PRO A 162 -42.71 34.40 -8.77
CA PRO A 162 -43.40 33.46 -7.90
C PRO A 162 -42.84 32.03 -8.07
N LYS A 163 -42.78 31.28 -6.97
CA LYS A 163 -42.31 29.88 -6.95
C LYS A 163 -43.30 29.00 -7.71
N PRO A 164 -42.85 28.04 -8.53
CA PRO A 164 -43.75 27.09 -9.18
C PRO A 164 -44.41 26.18 -8.14
N GLU A 165 -45.76 26.13 -8.18
CA GLU A 165 -46.54 25.19 -7.37
C GLU A 165 -46.44 23.79 -7.93
N PHE A 166 -45.88 22.89 -7.13
CA PHE A 166 -45.87 21.44 -7.42
C PHE A 166 -47.28 20.88 -7.15
N LYS A 167 -48.06 20.64 -8.21
CA LYS A 167 -49.29 19.86 -8.10
C LYS A 167 -48.97 18.43 -7.65
N LYS A 168 -49.46 18.05 -6.47
CA LYS A 168 -49.53 16.64 -6.03
C LYS A 168 -50.44 15.90 -7.01
N LYS A 169 -49.92 14.87 -7.63
CA LYS A 169 -50.72 13.88 -8.33
C LYS A 169 -51.32 12.94 -7.30
N GLU A 170 -52.63 12.83 -7.33
CA GLU A 170 -53.40 11.77 -6.67
C GLU A 170 -53.06 10.40 -7.24
#